data_5ac2e363bdff5ce9c2dcad7bdf224e6d
#
_entry.id   5ac2e363bdff5ce9c2dcad7bdf224e6d
#
_cell.length_a   1.000
_cell.length_b   1.000
_cell.length_c   1.000
_cell.angle_alpha   90.00
_cell.angle_beta   90.00
_cell.angle_gamma   90.00
#
_symmetry.space_group_name_H-M   'P 1'
#
loop_
_entity.id
_entity.type
_entity.pdbx_description
1 polymer ?
#
loop_
_entity_poly.entity_id
_entity_poly.type
_entity_poly.pdbx_seq_one_letter_code
_entity_poly.pdbx_strand_id
1 'polypeptide(L)'
;MTLANKLTLSRIVMVPVVIAVYYLPFSFSGVLAAVLFVIASLTDLLDGAIARKRGEVTSFGKFADPIADKLLVAAMLLPLCGDGKIHAAIVFAIIAREFIVSGIRLVAVSSKTNSVISASWLGKIKTVIQIVAITVILLGNWPFSLINFPMDQILIWLMLTITIWSGADYLIKYWGIIGETK
;
A
#
# COMPACT_ATOMS: atom_id res chain seq x y z
N MET A 1 -1.79 25.67 -3.04
CA MET A 1 -1.67 24.22 -2.81
C MET A 1 -1.64 23.97 -1.32
N THR A 2 -2.56 23.17 -0.81
CA THR A 2 -2.58 22.78 0.61
C THR A 2 -1.38 21.90 0.96
N LEU A 3 -1.02 21.81 2.23
CA LEU A 3 0.06 20.95 2.71
C LEU A 3 -0.18 19.50 2.27
N ALA A 4 -1.42 19.01 2.42
CA ALA A 4 -1.82 17.66 2.01
C ALA A 4 -1.51 17.41 0.51
N ASN A 5 -1.89 18.32 -0.39
CA ASN A 5 -1.61 18.15 -1.82
C ASN A 5 -0.11 18.11 -2.14
N LYS A 6 0.72 18.90 -1.42
CA LYS A 6 2.18 18.86 -1.60
C LYS A 6 2.75 17.50 -1.20
N LEU A 7 2.24 16.91 -0.14
CA LEU A 7 2.70 15.63 0.39
C LEU A 7 2.27 14.46 -0.51
N THR A 8 1.04 14.47 -1.02
CA THR A 8 0.61 13.51 -2.05
C THR A 8 1.48 13.60 -3.31
N LEU A 9 1.77 14.82 -3.77
CA LEU A 9 2.62 15.00 -4.95
C LEU A 9 4.05 14.54 -4.69
N SER A 10 4.63 14.85 -3.51
CA SER A 10 5.96 14.38 -3.14
C SER A 10 6.04 12.85 -3.14
N ARG A 11 4.98 12.15 -2.69
CA ARG A 11 4.91 10.69 -2.72
C ARG A 11 4.88 10.15 -4.14
N ILE A 12 4.11 10.76 -5.05
CA ILE A 12 4.10 10.38 -6.47
C ILE A 12 5.49 10.52 -7.08
N VAL A 13 6.22 11.59 -6.73
CA VAL A 13 7.62 11.79 -7.18
C VAL A 13 8.56 10.78 -6.54
N MET A 14 8.34 10.38 -5.28
CA MET A 14 9.15 9.38 -4.59
C MET A 14 9.04 7.98 -5.23
N VAL A 15 7.91 7.65 -5.85
CA VAL A 15 7.71 6.34 -6.52
C VAL A 15 8.84 6.03 -7.53
N PRO A 16 9.06 6.84 -8.58
CA PRO A 16 10.14 6.56 -9.53
C PRO A 16 11.53 6.66 -8.89
N VAL A 17 11.72 7.51 -7.88
CA VAL A 17 12.99 7.63 -7.15
C VAL A 17 13.32 6.32 -6.42
N VAL A 18 12.37 5.73 -5.70
CA VAL A 18 12.60 4.48 -4.97
C VAL A 18 12.90 3.32 -5.92
N ILE A 19 12.19 3.25 -7.07
CA ILE A 19 12.47 2.25 -8.12
C ILE A 19 13.89 2.45 -8.67
N ALA A 20 14.25 3.68 -9.03
CA ALA A 20 15.57 3.98 -9.58
C ALA A 20 16.68 3.61 -8.60
N VAL A 21 16.53 3.96 -7.31
CA VAL A 21 17.47 3.62 -6.25
C VAL A 21 17.62 2.11 -6.08
N TYR A 22 16.52 1.35 -6.16
CA TYR A 22 16.55 -0.09 -6.04
C TYR A 22 17.43 -0.77 -7.12
N TYR A 23 17.41 -0.23 -8.34
CA TYR A 23 18.19 -0.76 -9.47
C TYR A 23 19.60 -0.19 -9.59
N LEU A 24 20.05 0.68 -8.68
CA LEU A 24 21.42 1.18 -8.71
C LEU A 24 22.42 0.04 -8.43
N PRO A 25 23.56 -0.02 -9.17
CA PRO A 25 24.50 -1.14 -9.10
C PRO A 25 25.47 -1.01 -7.90
N PHE A 26 24.96 -0.87 -6.68
CA PHE A 26 25.79 -0.88 -5.47
C PHE A 26 25.16 -1.72 -4.35
N SER A 27 26.00 -2.23 -3.45
CA SER A 27 25.61 -3.23 -2.44
C SER A 27 24.53 -2.76 -1.46
N PHE A 28 24.38 -1.46 -1.25
CA PHE A 28 23.40 -0.89 -0.29
C PHE A 28 22.12 -0.36 -0.96
N SER A 29 21.93 -0.58 -2.28
CA SER A 29 20.76 -0.08 -3.00
C SER A 29 19.44 -0.57 -2.39
N GLY A 30 19.37 -1.85 -2.00
CA GLY A 30 18.21 -2.42 -1.32
C GLY A 30 17.92 -1.76 0.03
N VAL A 31 18.96 -1.48 0.82
CA VAL A 31 18.82 -0.79 2.11
C VAL A 31 18.32 0.64 1.93
N LEU A 32 18.91 1.38 0.96
CA LEU A 32 18.49 2.74 0.67
C LEU A 32 17.06 2.79 0.15
N ALA A 33 16.69 1.87 -0.74
CA ALA A 33 15.31 1.72 -1.22
C ALA A 33 14.34 1.42 -0.07
N ALA A 34 14.71 0.54 0.89
CA ALA A 34 13.93 0.22 2.07
C ALA A 34 13.69 1.47 2.94
N VAL A 35 14.75 2.25 3.20
CA VAL A 35 14.65 3.49 4.00
C VAL A 35 13.72 4.50 3.32
N LEU A 36 13.89 4.74 2.03
CA LEU A 36 13.03 5.66 1.27
C LEU A 36 11.58 5.18 1.23
N PHE A 37 11.35 3.89 1.03
CA PHE A 37 10.02 3.28 1.05
C PHE A 37 9.33 3.44 2.41
N VAL A 38 10.05 3.19 3.51
CA VAL A 38 9.52 3.35 4.89
C VAL A 38 9.20 4.82 5.16
N ILE A 39 10.10 5.74 4.82
CA ILE A 39 9.87 7.19 4.98
C ILE A 39 8.62 7.62 4.21
N ALA A 40 8.50 7.22 2.94
CA ALA A 40 7.34 7.56 2.13
C ALA A 40 6.04 6.97 2.70
N SER A 41 6.08 5.73 3.21
CA SER A 41 4.92 5.07 3.83
C SER A 41 4.51 5.70 5.15
N LEU A 42 5.48 6.09 6.00
CA LEU A 42 5.21 6.77 7.27
C LEU A 42 4.67 8.18 7.06
N THR A 43 5.20 8.90 6.07
CA THR A 43 4.71 10.23 5.70
C THR A 43 3.23 10.16 5.35
N ASP A 44 2.78 9.15 4.57
CA ASP A 44 1.36 8.95 4.26
C ASP A 44 0.47 8.78 5.51
N LEU A 45 0.93 7.99 6.47
CA LEU A 45 0.18 7.76 7.71
C LEU A 45 0.01 9.04 8.54
N LEU A 46 1.06 9.89 8.58
CA LEU A 46 1.06 11.14 9.33
C LEU A 46 0.20 12.21 8.65
N ASP A 47 0.32 12.34 7.33
CA ASP A 47 -0.36 13.36 6.55
C ASP A 47 -1.87 13.18 6.53
N GLY A 48 -2.31 11.95 6.37
CA GLY A 48 -3.73 11.61 6.46
C GLY A 48 -4.34 11.93 7.83
N ALA A 49 -3.55 11.84 8.91
CA ALA A 49 -3.98 12.24 10.25
C ALA A 49 -4.05 13.77 10.41
N ILE A 50 -3.06 14.49 9.88
CA ILE A 50 -2.98 15.96 9.98
C ILE A 50 -4.05 16.63 9.11
N ALA A 51 -4.24 16.18 7.86
CA ALA A 51 -5.22 16.72 6.93
C ALA A 51 -6.66 16.61 7.49
N ARG A 52 -6.99 15.46 8.10
CA ARG A 52 -8.28 15.25 8.76
C ARG A 52 -8.49 16.20 9.95
N LYS A 53 -7.44 16.47 10.74
CA LYS A 53 -7.54 17.41 11.89
C LYS A 53 -7.70 18.85 11.45
N ARG A 54 -7.17 19.25 10.29
CA ARG A 54 -7.22 20.64 9.81
C ARG A 54 -8.41 20.94 8.91
N GLY A 55 -9.21 19.95 8.52
CA GLY A 55 -10.35 20.13 7.61
C GLY A 55 -9.95 20.56 6.19
N GLU A 56 -8.68 20.49 5.83
CA GLU A 56 -8.13 20.90 4.52
C GLU A 56 -8.23 19.78 3.49
N VAL A 57 -9.43 19.23 3.30
CA VAL A 57 -9.63 18.13 2.35
C VAL A 57 -9.99 18.68 0.98
N THR A 58 -9.05 18.64 0.02
CA THR A 58 -9.29 19.08 -1.36
C THR A 58 -9.86 17.97 -2.23
N SER A 59 -10.59 18.33 -3.30
CA SER A 59 -11.10 17.35 -4.29
C SER A 59 -9.95 16.59 -4.96
N PHE A 60 -8.83 17.26 -5.24
CA PHE A 60 -7.63 16.63 -5.78
C PHE A 60 -7.01 15.62 -4.81
N GLY A 61 -6.87 15.96 -3.52
CA GLY A 61 -6.35 15.05 -2.50
C GLY A 61 -7.23 13.80 -2.34
N LYS A 62 -8.55 13.96 -2.30
CA LYS A 62 -9.49 12.82 -2.23
C LYS A 62 -9.29 11.79 -3.34
N PHE A 63 -8.91 12.25 -4.55
CA PHE A 63 -8.66 11.40 -5.70
C PHE A 63 -7.21 10.88 -5.74
N ALA A 64 -6.24 11.74 -5.50
CA ALA A 64 -4.82 11.45 -5.67
C ALA A 64 -4.24 10.58 -4.53
N ASP A 65 -4.67 10.78 -3.27
CA ASP A 65 -4.15 10.04 -2.12
C ASP A 65 -4.32 8.51 -2.26
N PRO A 66 -5.53 7.98 -2.59
CA PRO A 66 -5.70 6.54 -2.77
C PRO A 66 -4.88 5.94 -3.92
N ILE A 67 -4.52 6.75 -4.92
CA ILE A 67 -3.71 6.31 -6.05
C ILE A 67 -2.24 6.31 -5.66
N ALA A 68 -1.74 7.38 -5.04
CA ALA A 68 -0.35 7.52 -4.64
C ALA A 68 0.08 6.42 -3.65
N ASP A 69 -0.75 6.10 -2.67
CA ASP A 69 -0.55 5.01 -1.71
C ASP A 69 -0.35 3.66 -2.41
N LYS A 70 -1.21 3.34 -3.39
CA LYS A 70 -1.12 2.07 -4.13
C LYS A 70 0.04 2.02 -5.11
N LEU A 71 0.38 3.15 -5.73
CA LEU A 71 1.53 3.25 -6.60
C LEU A 71 2.83 2.98 -5.85
N LEU A 72 2.98 3.48 -4.62
CA LEU A 72 4.18 3.27 -3.81
C LEU A 72 4.37 1.78 -3.49
N VAL A 73 3.31 1.08 -3.11
CA VAL A 73 3.35 -0.36 -2.83
C VAL A 73 3.64 -1.16 -4.09
N ALA A 74 2.94 -0.88 -5.19
CA ALA A 74 3.16 -1.54 -6.48
C ALA A 74 4.59 -1.30 -6.99
N ALA A 75 5.13 -0.10 -6.79
CA ALA A 75 6.48 0.29 -7.16
C ALA A 75 7.57 -0.58 -6.51
N MET A 76 7.29 -1.18 -5.35
CA MET A 76 8.22 -2.12 -4.71
C MET A 76 7.88 -3.57 -5.01
N LEU A 77 6.62 -3.94 -5.08
CA LEU A 77 6.23 -5.32 -5.37
C LEU A 77 6.64 -5.76 -6.78
N LEU A 78 6.56 -4.87 -7.79
CA LEU A 78 6.89 -5.20 -9.17
C LEU A 78 8.39 -5.49 -9.38
N PRO A 79 9.34 -4.64 -8.94
CA PRO A 79 10.77 -4.98 -8.97
C PRO A 79 11.12 -6.25 -8.20
N LEU A 80 10.56 -6.43 -6.99
CA LEU A 80 10.79 -7.65 -6.20
C LEU A 80 10.25 -8.91 -6.90
N CYS A 81 9.17 -8.79 -7.66
CA CYS A 81 8.68 -9.86 -8.52
C CYS A 81 9.63 -10.13 -9.69
N GLY A 82 10.12 -9.08 -10.35
CA GLY A 82 11.08 -9.18 -11.45
C GLY A 82 12.37 -9.90 -11.06
N ASP A 83 12.83 -9.66 -9.82
CA ASP A 83 14.01 -10.33 -9.24
C ASP A 83 13.71 -11.73 -8.66
N GLY A 84 12.50 -12.25 -8.85
CA GLY A 84 12.10 -13.57 -8.36
C GLY A 84 11.95 -13.69 -6.84
N LYS A 85 11.97 -12.58 -6.09
CA LYS A 85 11.82 -12.57 -4.62
C LYS A 85 10.39 -12.81 -4.17
N ILE A 86 9.41 -12.44 -5.00
CA ILE A 86 7.97 -12.66 -4.76
C ILE A 86 7.36 -13.25 -6.03
N HIS A 87 6.54 -14.29 -5.87
CA HIS A 87 5.87 -14.90 -7.01
C HIS A 87 4.83 -13.97 -7.63
N ALA A 88 4.76 -13.92 -8.97
CA ALA A 88 3.88 -13.01 -9.71
C ALA A 88 2.39 -13.13 -9.33
N ALA A 89 1.90 -14.35 -9.05
CA ALA A 89 0.51 -14.55 -8.62
C ALA A 89 0.20 -13.87 -7.28
N ILE A 90 1.18 -13.84 -6.35
CA ILE A 90 1.03 -13.15 -5.05
C ILE A 90 0.96 -11.64 -5.27
N VAL A 91 1.87 -11.10 -6.08
CA VAL A 91 1.87 -9.66 -6.43
C VAL A 91 0.58 -9.26 -7.09
N PHE A 92 0.10 -10.06 -8.07
CA PHE A 92 -1.18 -9.83 -8.73
C PHE A 92 -2.35 -9.81 -7.73
N ALA A 93 -2.44 -10.81 -6.83
CA ALA A 93 -3.51 -10.89 -5.84
C ALA A 93 -3.54 -9.66 -4.91
N ILE A 94 -2.35 -9.18 -4.48
CA ILE A 94 -2.23 -8.00 -3.63
C ILE A 94 -2.69 -6.76 -4.39
N ILE A 95 -2.18 -6.52 -5.59
CA ILE A 95 -2.52 -5.33 -6.39
C ILE A 95 -4.00 -5.35 -6.77
N ALA A 96 -4.53 -6.48 -7.24
CA ALA A 96 -5.94 -6.61 -7.60
C ALA A 96 -6.86 -6.27 -6.42
N ARG A 97 -6.56 -6.79 -5.23
CA ARG A 97 -7.33 -6.46 -4.02
C ARG A 97 -7.27 -4.97 -3.69
N GLU A 98 -6.12 -4.32 -3.82
CA GLU A 98 -6.00 -2.88 -3.58
C GLU A 98 -6.96 -2.07 -4.46
N PHE A 99 -7.01 -2.41 -5.75
CA PHE A 99 -7.90 -1.73 -6.70
C PHE A 99 -9.37 -2.06 -6.45
N ILE A 100 -9.71 -3.32 -6.21
CA ILE A 100 -11.09 -3.76 -5.95
C ILE A 100 -11.66 -3.02 -4.72
N VAL A 101 -10.97 -3.06 -3.59
CA VAL A 101 -11.44 -2.41 -2.36
C VAL A 101 -11.53 -0.89 -2.52
N SER A 102 -10.65 -0.29 -3.30
CA SER A 102 -10.70 1.16 -3.57
C SER A 102 -11.83 1.53 -4.50
N GLY A 103 -12.10 0.70 -5.50
CA GLY A 103 -13.26 0.85 -6.38
C GLY A 103 -14.58 0.79 -5.59
N ILE A 104 -14.73 -0.21 -4.71
CA ILE A 104 -15.91 -0.34 -3.84
C ILE A 104 -16.10 0.91 -2.98
N ARG A 105 -15.03 1.44 -2.38
CA ARG A 105 -15.11 2.67 -1.58
C ARG A 105 -15.52 3.88 -2.42
N LEU A 106 -14.99 4.00 -3.62
CA LEU A 106 -15.33 5.11 -4.53
C LEU A 106 -16.80 5.06 -4.92
N VAL A 107 -17.31 3.88 -5.29
CA VAL A 107 -18.74 3.68 -5.61
C VAL A 107 -19.63 3.99 -4.39
N ALA A 108 -19.25 3.54 -3.21
CA ALA A 108 -20.02 3.79 -1.99
C ALA A 108 -20.12 5.28 -1.61
N VAL A 109 -19.06 6.05 -1.83
CA VAL A 109 -19.06 7.52 -1.62
C VAL A 109 -19.92 8.23 -2.65
N SER A 110 -19.99 7.69 -3.88
CA SER A 110 -20.79 8.26 -4.98
C SER A 110 -22.28 7.86 -4.92
N SER A 111 -22.62 6.84 -4.14
CA SER A 111 -24.00 6.38 -4.00
C SER A 111 -24.80 7.33 -3.12
N LYS A 112 -26.13 7.40 -3.36
CA LYS A 112 -27.08 8.27 -2.63
C LYS A 112 -27.12 8.02 -1.11
N THR A 113 -26.62 6.92 -0.63
CA THR A 113 -26.55 6.55 0.79
C THR A 113 -25.49 7.29 1.59
N ASN A 114 -24.59 8.06 0.95
CA ASN A 114 -23.56 8.87 1.61
C ASN A 114 -22.82 8.12 2.76
N SER A 115 -22.77 6.78 2.69
CA SER A 115 -22.17 5.96 3.72
C SER A 115 -20.64 6.05 3.62
N VAL A 116 -20.04 6.81 4.52
CA VAL A 116 -18.59 6.86 4.67
C VAL A 116 -18.11 5.50 5.17
N ILE A 117 -17.62 4.67 4.24
CA ILE A 117 -17.01 3.39 4.59
C ILE A 117 -15.73 3.65 5.38
N SER A 118 -15.79 3.47 6.69
CA SER A 118 -14.60 3.53 7.56
C SER A 118 -13.61 2.40 7.20
N ALA A 119 -12.32 2.70 7.34
CA ALA A 119 -11.30 1.67 7.17
C ALA A 119 -11.50 0.56 8.22
N SER A 120 -11.65 -0.69 7.78
CA SER A 120 -11.74 -1.82 8.71
C SER A 120 -10.42 -2.00 9.47
N TRP A 121 -10.49 -2.55 10.69
CA TRP A 121 -9.29 -2.87 11.48
C TRP A 121 -8.33 -3.80 10.71
N LEU A 122 -8.88 -4.78 10.00
CA LEU A 122 -8.14 -5.68 9.12
C LEU A 122 -7.37 -4.94 8.01
N GLY A 123 -7.97 -3.87 7.46
CA GLY A 123 -7.30 -3.03 6.47
C GLY A 123 -6.08 -2.30 7.02
N LYS A 124 -6.12 -1.86 8.29
CA LYS A 124 -4.97 -1.20 8.95
C LYS A 124 -3.84 -2.21 9.21
N ILE A 125 -4.17 -3.36 9.79
CA ILE A 125 -3.21 -4.45 10.05
C ILE A 125 -2.55 -4.89 8.74
N LYS A 126 -3.31 -5.07 7.68
CA LYS A 126 -2.82 -5.43 6.36
C LYS A 126 -1.77 -4.45 5.86
N THR A 127 -2.01 -3.13 5.98
CA THR A 127 -1.06 -2.11 5.53
C THR A 127 0.26 -2.19 6.31
N VAL A 128 0.20 -2.36 7.63
CA VAL A 128 1.40 -2.49 8.47
C VAL A 128 2.20 -3.74 8.08
N ILE A 129 1.53 -4.90 7.97
CA ILE A 129 2.20 -6.16 7.58
C ILE A 129 2.84 -6.02 6.19
N GLN A 130 2.18 -5.36 5.27
CA GLN A 130 2.69 -5.14 3.91
C GLN A 130 3.95 -4.26 3.90
N ILE A 131 3.96 -3.17 4.66
CA ILE A 131 5.15 -2.31 4.80
C ILE A 131 6.31 -3.10 5.42
N VAL A 132 6.06 -3.85 6.48
CA VAL A 132 7.08 -4.67 7.15
C VAL A 132 7.61 -5.75 6.20
N ALA A 133 6.74 -6.49 5.51
CA ALA A 133 7.12 -7.54 4.58
C ALA A 133 8.02 -7.01 3.45
N ILE A 134 7.59 -5.94 2.76
CA ILE A 134 8.37 -5.32 1.69
C ILE A 134 9.73 -4.85 2.22
N THR A 135 9.77 -4.23 3.41
CA THR A 135 11.02 -3.75 4.02
C THR A 135 11.99 -4.89 4.29
N VAL A 136 11.53 -6.00 4.90
CA VAL A 136 12.38 -7.17 5.19
C VAL A 136 12.91 -7.80 3.90
N ILE A 137 12.09 -7.89 2.85
CA ILE A 137 12.52 -8.41 1.55
C ILE A 137 13.55 -7.50 0.89
N LEU A 138 13.39 -6.17 0.94
CA LEU A 138 14.35 -5.18 0.43
C LEU A 138 15.69 -5.26 1.15
N LEU A 139 15.67 -5.54 2.47
CA LEU A 139 16.87 -5.74 3.30
C LEU A 139 17.54 -7.11 3.07
N GLY A 140 17.01 -7.95 2.15
CA GLY A 140 17.56 -9.29 1.92
C GLY A 140 17.42 -10.23 3.12
N ASN A 141 16.29 -10.14 3.82
CA ASN A 141 16.00 -10.91 5.04
C ASN A 141 16.95 -10.61 6.23
N TRP A 142 17.72 -9.49 6.19
CA TRP A 142 18.56 -9.09 7.33
C TRP A 142 17.69 -8.53 8.47
N PRO A 143 17.93 -8.85 9.76
CA PRO A 143 19.01 -9.67 10.35
C PRO A 143 18.71 -11.18 10.40
N PHE A 144 17.53 -11.63 9.99
CA PHE A 144 17.08 -13.03 10.12
C PHE A 144 17.92 -14.01 9.28
N SER A 145 18.54 -13.52 8.21
CA SER A 145 19.48 -14.30 7.39
C SER A 145 20.70 -14.80 8.19
N LEU A 146 21.10 -14.09 9.26
CA LEU A 146 22.21 -14.50 10.14
C LEU A 146 21.93 -15.81 10.90
N ILE A 147 20.66 -16.11 11.15
CA ILE A 147 20.20 -17.32 11.85
C ILE A 147 19.53 -18.31 10.90
N ASN A 148 19.66 -18.11 9.58
CA ASN A 148 19.01 -18.90 8.52
C ASN A 148 17.47 -19.01 8.70
N PHE A 149 16.83 -18.00 9.26
CA PHE A 149 15.38 -17.98 9.47
C PHE A 149 14.67 -17.29 8.28
N PRO A 150 13.73 -17.96 7.58
CA PRO A 150 13.09 -17.44 6.37
C PRO A 150 11.95 -16.46 6.71
N MET A 151 12.26 -15.34 7.37
CA MET A 151 11.26 -14.36 7.79
C MET A 151 10.58 -13.70 6.59
N ASP A 152 11.32 -13.46 5.52
CA ASP A 152 10.81 -12.93 4.25
C ASP A 152 9.68 -13.80 3.67
N GLN A 153 9.88 -15.13 3.63
CA GLN A 153 8.87 -16.07 3.14
C GLN A 153 7.63 -16.10 4.06
N ILE A 154 7.84 -16.11 5.36
CA ILE A 154 6.74 -16.08 6.34
C ILE A 154 5.92 -14.81 6.16
N LEU A 155 6.58 -13.66 6.01
CA LEU A 155 5.91 -12.37 5.81
C LEU A 155 5.19 -12.29 4.46
N ILE A 156 5.71 -12.88 3.39
CA ILE A 156 5.04 -12.97 2.09
C ILE A 156 3.70 -13.71 2.21
N TRP A 157 3.71 -14.89 2.86
CA TRP A 157 2.48 -15.67 3.05
C TRP A 157 1.50 -14.99 4.00
N LEU A 158 2.00 -14.36 5.06
CA LEU A 158 1.16 -13.58 5.99
C LEU A 158 0.52 -12.39 5.27
N MET A 159 1.28 -11.65 4.46
CA MET A 159 0.80 -10.54 3.66
C MET A 159 -0.29 -10.99 2.66
N LEU A 160 -0.10 -12.14 1.99
CA LEU A 160 -1.11 -12.71 1.09
C LEU A 160 -2.38 -13.08 1.85
N THR A 161 -2.25 -13.84 2.95
CA THR A 161 -3.39 -14.32 3.74
C THR A 161 -4.24 -13.17 4.26
N ILE A 162 -3.61 -12.15 4.87
CA ILE A 162 -4.34 -10.99 5.41
C ILE A 162 -4.95 -10.15 4.28
N THR A 163 -4.31 -10.11 3.12
CA THR A 163 -4.81 -9.41 1.94
C THR A 163 -6.09 -10.05 1.42
N ILE A 164 -6.09 -11.38 1.25
CA ILE A 164 -7.28 -12.14 0.82
C ILE A 164 -8.40 -12.00 1.85
N TRP A 165 -8.09 -12.23 3.13
CA TRP A 165 -9.10 -12.12 4.19
C TRP A 165 -9.74 -10.75 4.24
N SER A 166 -8.93 -9.68 4.27
CA SER A 166 -9.48 -8.32 4.33
C SER A 166 -10.22 -7.93 3.04
N GLY A 167 -9.85 -8.50 1.90
CA GLY A 167 -10.58 -8.33 0.64
C GLY A 167 -11.96 -8.99 0.69
N ALA A 168 -12.04 -10.23 1.15
CA ALA A 168 -13.26 -10.98 1.31
C ALA A 168 -14.21 -10.30 2.31
N ASP A 169 -13.72 -9.85 3.47
CA ASP A 169 -14.50 -9.08 4.47
C ASP A 169 -15.14 -7.83 3.86
N TYR A 170 -14.39 -7.10 3.01
CA TYR A 170 -14.93 -5.95 2.30
C TYR A 170 -16.00 -6.31 1.28
N LEU A 171 -15.76 -7.33 0.46
CA LEU A 171 -16.72 -7.79 -0.54
C LEU A 171 -18.04 -8.23 0.12
N ILE A 172 -17.96 -9.04 1.18
CA ILE A 172 -19.15 -9.53 1.89
C ILE A 172 -19.95 -8.38 2.51
N LYS A 173 -19.27 -7.45 3.20
CA LYS A 173 -19.92 -6.32 3.89
C LYS A 173 -20.61 -5.34 2.94
N TYR A 174 -20.04 -5.15 1.74
CA TYR A 174 -20.52 -4.12 0.82
C TYR A 174 -21.14 -4.68 -0.46
N TRP A 175 -21.43 -5.97 -0.50
CA TRP A 175 -22.08 -6.64 -1.63
C TRP A 175 -23.41 -6.00 -2.02
N GLY A 176 -24.21 -5.60 -1.02
CA GLY A 176 -25.50 -4.93 -1.22
C GLY A 176 -25.39 -3.60 -1.98
N ILE A 177 -24.34 -2.81 -1.70
CA ILE A 177 -24.11 -1.51 -2.35
C ILE A 177 -23.81 -1.68 -3.84
N ILE A 178 -23.13 -2.77 -4.23
CA ILE A 178 -22.78 -3.07 -5.63
C ILE A 178 -24.06 -3.47 -6.42
N GLY A 179 -25.04 -4.10 -5.75
CA GLY A 179 -26.29 -4.54 -6.38
C GLY A 179 -27.35 -3.45 -6.55
N GLU A 180 -27.30 -2.37 -5.77
CA GLU A 180 -28.29 -1.28 -5.77
C GLU A 180 -28.00 -0.15 -6.76
N THR A 181 -26.94 -0.24 -7.58
CA THR A 181 -26.62 0.72 -8.64
C THR A 181 -27.43 0.48 -9.91
N LYS A 182 -28.78 0.40 -9.76
CA LYS A 182 -29.75 0.49 -10.85
C LYS A 182 -30.57 1.77 -10.76
#